data_d0c42a67c3b967cf7af16ea2b3acc5f7
#
_entry.id   d0c42a67c3b967cf7af16ea2b3acc5f7
#
_cell.length_a   1.000
_cell.length_b   1.000
_cell.length_c   1.000
_cell.angle_alpha   90.00
_cell.angle_beta   90.00
_cell.angle_gamma   90.00
#
_symmetry.space_group_name_H-M   'P 1'
#
loop_
_entity.id
_entity.type
_entity.pdbx_description
1 polymer ?
#
loop_
_entity_poly.entity_id
_entity_poly.type
_entity_poly.pdbx_seq_one_letter_code
_entity_poly.pdbx_strand_id
1 'polypeptide(L)'
;MNVEFTRSFDRQYAGLPRELQKQTKETIEFFLDYYASRQYPKGLRIHKVGRFLSLTVTMNHRIFVIPIHGGVKFVFVGNHRDAENYLKK
;
A
#
# COMPACT_ATOMS: atom_id res chain seq x y z
N MET A 1 15.68 7.57 -0.16
CA MET A 1 14.47 7.33 0.67
C MET A 1 14.45 5.89 1.14
N ASN A 2 14.17 5.66 2.41
CA ASN A 2 14.04 4.31 2.94
C ASN A 2 12.66 3.75 2.62
N VAL A 3 12.64 2.52 2.11
CA VAL A 3 11.40 1.81 1.83
C VAL A 3 11.44 0.50 2.61
N GLU A 4 10.50 0.35 3.53
CA GLU A 4 10.44 -0.83 4.39
C GLU A 4 9.14 -1.58 4.16
N PHE A 5 9.18 -2.89 4.40
CA PHE A 5 8.01 -3.76 4.32
C PHE A 5 7.99 -4.58 5.60
N THR A 6 6.83 -4.64 6.24
CA THR A 6 6.70 -5.50 7.43
C THR A 6 6.67 -6.96 7.01
N ARG A 7 7.00 -7.84 7.95
CA ARG A 7 6.90 -9.27 7.72
C ARG A 7 5.46 -9.67 7.39
N SER A 8 4.49 -9.02 8.03
CA SER A 8 3.07 -9.26 7.74
C SER A 8 2.73 -8.89 6.31
N PHE A 9 3.24 -7.76 5.83
CA PHE A 9 3.01 -7.34 4.44
C PHE A 9 3.58 -8.40 3.49
N ASP A 10 4.80 -8.83 3.71
CA ASP A 10 5.44 -9.82 2.83
C ASP A 10 4.64 -11.10 2.76
N ARG A 11 4.13 -11.56 3.89
CA ARG A 11 3.31 -12.77 3.96
C ARG A 11 1.99 -12.60 3.22
N GLN A 12 1.33 -11.46 3.42
CA GLN A 12 0.08 -11.15 2.76
C GLN A 12 0.27 -11.05 1.24
N TYR A 13 1.35 -10.40 0.81
CA TYR A 13 1.68 -10.29 -0.61
C TYR A 13 1.92 -11.67 -1.23
N ALA A 14 2.66 -12.52 -0.55
CA ALA A 14 2.96 -13.87 -1.04
C ALA A 14 1.69 -14.70 -1.22
N GLY A 15 0.64 -14.43 -0.44
CA GLY A 15 -0.63 -15.14 -0.55
C GLY A 15 -1.57 -14.62 -1.62
N LEU A 16 -1.23 -13.53 -2.29
CA LEU A 16 -2.09 -12.99 -3.34
C LEU A 16 -1.96 -13.79 -4.63
N PRO A 17 -3.05 -13.88 -5.43
CA PRO A 17 -2.94 -14.39 -6.79
C PRO A 17 -1.93 -13.59 -7.60
N ARG A 18 -1.32 -14.24 -8.58
CA ARG A 18 -0.25 -13.62 -9.37
C ARG A 18 -0.64 -12.27 -9.98
N GLU A 19 -1.84 -12.17 -10.51
CA GLU A 19 -2.30 -10.91 -11.12
C GLU A 19 -2.39 -9.80 -10.09
N LEU A 20 -2.86 -10.10 -8.87
CA LEU A 20 -2.92 -9.11 -7.80
C LEU A 20 -1.54 -8.74 -7.29
N GLN A 21 -0.61 -9.67 -7.27
CA GLN A 21 0.79 -9.35 -6.94
C GLN A 21 1.34 -8.32 -7.92
N LYS A 22 1.08 -8.53 -9.21
CA LYS A 22 1.53 -7.61 -10.26
C LYS A 22 0.93 -6.22 -10.07
N GLN A 23 -0.38 -6.15 -9.87
CA GLN A 23 -1.08 -4.88 -9.67
C GLN A 23 -0.62 -4.18 -8.39
N THR A 24 -0.37 -4.94 -7.33
CA THR A 24 0.15 -4.41 -6.08
C THR A 24 1.52 -3.78 -6.30
N LYS A 25 2.38 -4.48 -7.00
CA LYS A 25 3.72 -3.98 -7.29
C LYS A 25 3.68 -2.69 -8.11
N GLU A 26 2.82 -2.65 -9.13
CA GLU A 26 2.66 -1.44 -9.94
C GLU A 26 2.16 -0.26 -9.10
N THR A 27 1.21 -0.51 -8.21
CA THR A 27 0.67 0.53 -7.33
C THR A 27 1.76 1.07 -6.41
N ILE A 28 2.58 0.18 -5.86
CA ILE A 28 3.72 0.58 -5.01
C ILE A 28 4.68 1.46 -5.80
N GLU A 29 5.01 1.07 -7.03
CA GLU A 29 5.93 1.85 -7.87
C GLU A 29 5.38 3.25 -8.16
N PHE A 30 4.09 3.34 -8.52
CA PHE A 30 3.45 4.64 -8.74
C PHE A 30 3.48 5.50 -7.47
N PHE A 31 3.19 4.89 -6.33
CA PHE A 31 3.20 5.62 -5.07
C PHE A 31 4.59 6.14 -4.73
N LEU A 32 5.62 5.33 -4.91
CA LEU A 32 6.99 5.74 -4.62
C LEU A 32 7.44 6.88 -5.52
N ASP A 33 7.08 6.83 -6.81
CA ASP A 33 7.37 7.92 -7.74
C ASP A 33 6.68 9.21 -7.30
N TYR A 34 5.42 9.13 -6.93
CA TYR A 34 4.69 10.28 -6.41
C TYR A 34 5.34 10.82 -5.13
N TYR A 35 5.67 9.93 -4.21
CA TYR A 35 6.21 10.33 -2.92
C TYR A 35 7.56 11.03 -3.07
N ALA A 36 8.37 10.58 -4.02
CA ALA A 36 9.68 11.17 -4.29
C ALA A 36 9.56 12.49 -5.06
N SER A 37 8.73 12.54 -6.10
CA SER A 37 8.64 13.69 -7.01
C SER A 37 7.59 14.71 -6.62
N ARG A 38 6.63 14.32 -5.77
CA ARG A 38 5.46 15.12 -5.40
C ARG A 38 4.53 15.41 -6.58
N GLN A 39 4.67 14.65 -7.67
CA GLN A 39 3.78 14.76 -8.83
C GLN A 39 2.79 13.61 -8.78
N TYR A 40 1.51 13.96 -8.62
CA TYR A 40 0.45 12.98 -8.43
C TYR A 40 0.19 12.25 -9.76
N PRO A 41 0.52 10.96 -9.86
CA PRO A 41 0.31 10.23 -11.10
C PRO A 41 -1.18 10.01 -11.36
N LYS A 42 -1.52 10.07 -12.63
CA LYS A 42 -2.90 9.83 -13.04
C LYS A 42 -3.26 8.37 -12.73
N GLY A 43 -4.39 8.19 -12.08
CA GLY A 43 -4.88 6.86 -11.73
C GLY A 43 -4.47 6.34 -10.37
N LEU A 44 -3.52 7.00 -9.70
CA LEU A 44 -3.18 6.61 -8.34
C LEU A 44 -4.22 7.18 -7.38
N ARG A 45 -4.78 6.31 -6.53
CA ARG A 45 -5.77 6.72 -5.53
C ARG A 45 -5.20 6.54 -4.14
N ILE A 46 -5.07 7.65 -3.43
CA ILE A 46 -4.53 7.68 -2.07
C ILE A 46 -5.55 8.35 -1.16
N HIS A 47 -5.85 7.71 -0.03
CA HIS A 47 -6.71 8.26 0.99
C HIS A 47 -6.00 8.20 2.33
N LYS A 48 -6.14 9.26 3.12
CA LYS A 48 -5.60 9.24 4.47
C LYS A 48 -6.63 8.59 5.40
N VAL A 49 -6.20 7.56 6.13
CA VAL A 49 -7.04 6.85 7.07
C VAL A 49 -6.29 6.74 8.39
N GLY A 50 -6.64 7.62 9.35
CA GLY A 50 -5.87 7.70 10.60
C GLY A 50 -4.43 8.04 10.31
N ARG A 51 -3.51 7.23 10.80
CA ARG A 51 -2.08 7.42 10.55
C ARG A 51 -1.59 6.77 9.27
N PHE A 52 -2.47 6.06 8.58
CA PHE A 52 -2.11 5.32 7.37
C PHE A 52 -2.46 6.13 6.13
N LEU A 53 -1.70 5.87 5.06
CA LEU A 53 -2.13 6.21 3.71
C LEU A 53 -2.66 4.93 3.10
N SER A 54 -3.88 4.99 2.57
CA SER A 54 -4.51 3.85 1.93
C SER A 54 -4.40 3.98 0.43
N LEU A 55 -3.77 3.01 -0.21
CA LEU A 55 -3.63 2.98 -1.66
C LEU A 55 -4.62 1.98 -2.24
N THR A 56 -5.34 2.38 -3.28
CA THR A 56 -6.25 1.49 -3.97
C THR A 56 -5.50 0.69 -5.01
N VAL A 57 -5.51 -0.65 -4.90
CA VAL A 57 -4.95 -1.54 -5.93
C VAL A 57 -6.05 -1.88 -6.92
N THR A 58 -7.16 -2.42 -6.42
CA THR A 58 -8.38 -2.69 -7.17
C THR A 58 -9.55 -2.23 -6.31
N MET A 59 -10.77 -2.36 -6.81
CA MET A 59 -11.96 -2.02 -6.02
C MET A 59 -11.99 -2.77 -4.68
N ASN A 60 -11.44 -3.98 -4.64
CA ASN A 60 -11.52 -4.84 -3.46
C ASN A 60 -10.21 -4.98 -2.70
N HIS A 61 -9.12 -4.36 -3.17
CA HIS A 61 -7.82 -4.55 -2.53
C HIS A 61 -7.15 -3.22 -2.22
N ARG A 62 -6.54 -3.15 -1.05
CA ARG A 62 -5.91 -1.94 -0.52
C ARG A 62 -4.52 -2.26 0.01
N ILE A 63 -3.65 -1.24 -0.02
CA ILE A 63 -2.36 -1.26 0.63
C ILE A 63 -2.38 -0.17 1.69
N PHE A 64 -1.88 -0.46 2.89
CA PHE A 64 -1.66 0.58 3.88
C PHE A 64 -0.17 0.84 4.02
N VAL A 65 0.18 2.13 4.05
CA VAL A 65 1.57 2.55 4.18
C VAL A 65 1.62 3.68 5.22
N ILE A 66 2.70 3.71 5.99
CA ILE A 66 2.92 4.79 6.96
C ILE A 66 4.21 5.50 6.64
N PRO A 67 4.22 6.84 6.76
CA PRO A 67 5.47 7.58 6.68
C PRO A 67 6.35 7.23 7.88
N ILE A 68 7.65 7.11 7.63
CA ILE A 68 8.63 6.93 8.69
C ILE A 68 9.73 7.96 8.47
N HIS A 69 10.65 8.09 9.43
CA HIS A 69 11.76 9.00 9.25
C HIS A 69 12.57 8.59 8.02
N GLY A 70 12.66 9.49 7.07
CA GLY A 70 13.44 9.26 5.86
C GLY A 70 12.80 8.34 4.83
N GLY A 71 11.50 7.99 4.98
CA GLY A 71 10.88 7.13 4.00
C GLY A 71 9.47 6.68 4.34
N VAL A 72 9.14 5.48 3.94
CA VAL A 72 7.82 4.89 4.12
C VAL A 72 7.92 3.42 4.48
N LYS A 73 6.90 2.91 5.16
CA LYS A 73 6.82 1.49 5.51
C LYS A 73 5.46 0.95 5.07
N PHE A 74 5.49 -0.11 4.28
CA PHE A 74 4.28 -0.81 3.84
C PHE A 74 3.91 -1.84 4.89
N VAL A 75 2.70 -1.72 5.45
CA VAL A 75 2.32 -2.51 6.64
C VAL A 75 1.20 -3.51 6.37
N PHE A 76 0.46 -3.35 5.27
CA PHE A 76 -0.68 -4.21 4.99
C PHE A 76 -0.98 -4.23 3.49
N VAL A 77 -1.36 -5.40 2.98
CA VAL A 77 -2.02 -5.53 1.68
C VAL A 77 -3.06 -6.63 1.81
N GLY A 78 -4.26 -6.38 1.30
CA GLY A 78 -5.33 -7.36 1.36
C GLY A 78 -6.63 -6.80 0.82
N ASN A 79 -7.70 -7.60 0.95
CA ASN A 79 -9.01 -7.20 0.46
C ASN A 79 -9.66 -6.20 1.40
N HIS A 80 -10.79 -5.65 0.95
CA HIS A 80 -11.50 -4.60 1.68
C HIS A 80 -11.90 -5.03 3.10
N ARG A 81 -12.38 -6.26 3.24
CA ARG A 81 -12.77 -6.79 4.56
C ARG A 81 -11.58 -6.89 5.50
N ASP A 82 -10.48 -7.44 5.01
CA ASP A 82 -9.28 -7.58 5.83
C ASP A 82 -8.71 -6.22 6.19
N ALA A 83 -8.81 -5.24 5.27
CA ALA A 83 -8.38 -3.88 5.54
C ALA A 83 -9.20 -3.26 6.67
N GLU A 84 -10.53 -3.43 6.64
CA GLU A 84 -11.38 -2.92 7.71
C GLU A 84 -11.03 -3.58 9.05
N ASN A 85 -10.80 -4.89 9.05
CA ASN A 85 -10.44 -5.61 10.27
C ASN A 85 -9.10 -5.13 10.81
N TYR A 86 -8.15 -4.84 9.91
CA TYR A 86 -6.84 -4.32 10.30
C TYR A 86 -6.97 -2.98 11.02
N LEU A 87 -7.85 -2.11 10.54
CA LEU A 87 -8.06 -0.79 11.14
C LEU A 87 -8.73 -0.84 12.51
N LYS A 88 -9.45 -1.91 12.81
CA LYS A 88 -10.13 -2.07 14.10
C LYS A 88 -9.23 -2.54 15.23
N LYS A 89 -8.01 -2.92 14.93
CA LYS A 89 -7.07 -3.40 15.95
C LYS A 89 -6.44 -2.26 16.74
#